data_9dd841e1db24c42f8edff7b04faea321
#
_entry.id   9dd841e1db24c42f8edff7b04faea321
#
_cell.length_a   1.000
_cell.length_b   1.000
_cell.length_c   1.000
_cell.angle_alpha   90.00
_cell.angle_beta   90.00
_cell.angle_gamma   90.00
#
_symmetry.space_group_name_H-M   'P 1'
#
loop_
_entity.id
_entity.type
_entity.pdbx_description
1 polymer ?
#
loop_
_entity_poly.entity_id
_entity_poly.type
_entity_poly.pdbx_seq_one_letter_code
_entity_poly.pdbx_strand_id
1 'polypeptide(L)'
;WKKLGSNRQNAKSFFMNLPMVEEHGVGQQAIWRSWSGEVFNVGEGRTIKGRFEWIGDDFVPMMKIQILHGKNVTSPKEALVNEEFVRRAGWTDEPIGKQLSIWGKEVTIVGVMKNFSVQSVYHPQYPVLLLGSGSDSNPGLHYVRLKEPFDENLKKLNALMAETFPTEDVVFYSLTQKLDEQYTDITRFRNAVLLASISIFFIALMGLLGYVGDEIRFCRKEIAIRKVNGADTCGILKLFSANVLWTALPAVLIGAGLAYWIGMKWLEQFS
;
A
#
# COMPACT_ATOMS: atom_id res chain seq x y z
N TRP A 1 11.97 8.15 -27.58
CA TRP A 1 12.20 9.41 -26.88
C TRP A 1 13.06 10.43 -27.65
N LYS A 2 14.08 10.02 -28.40
CA LYS A 2 14.89 10.94 -29.22
C LYS A 2 14.08 11.75 -30.25
N LYS A 3 12.95 11.25 -30.75
CA LYS A 3 12.07 11.97 -31.69
C LYS A 3 11.16 13.00 -31.01
N LEU A 4 10.76 12.79 -29.74
CA LEU A 4 10.02 13.78 -28.95
C LEU A 4 10.93 14.90 -28.45
N GLY A 5 12.24 14.77 -28.65
CA GLY A 5 13.24 15.69 -28.14
C GLY A 5 13.37 15.56 -26.62
N SER A 6 14.48 15.99 -26.08
CA SER A 6 14.68 16.08 -24.62
C SER A 6 13.78 17.15 -23.97
N ASN A 7 12.87 17.77 -24.72
CA ASN A 7 12.05 18.87 -24.24
C ASN A 7 10.67 18.38 -23.80
N ARG A 8 10.40 18.50 -22.52
CA ARG A 8 9.13 18.21 -21.85
C ARG A 8 7.92 18.89 -22.53
N GLN A 9 8.08 20.10 -23.04
CA GLN A 9 7.03 20.87 -23.70
C GLN A 9 6.53 20.17 -24.95
N ASN A 10 7.45 19.58 -25.74
CA ASN A 10 7.12 18.84 -26.95
C ASN A 10 6.36 17.55 -26.62
N ALA A 11 6.78 16.83 -25.58
CA ALA A 11 6.07 15.64 -25.12
C ALA A 11 4.66 15.98 -24.62
N LYS A 12 4.53 17.04 -23.82
CA LYS A 12 3.22 17.51 -23.36
C LYS A 12 2.31 17.84 -24.54
N SER A 13 2.79 18.64 -25.50
CA SER A 13 2.01 19.01 -26.67
C SER A 13 1.60 17.79 -27.49
N PHE A 14 2.49 16.81 -27.65
CA PHE A 14 2.19 15.56 -28.34
C PHE A 14 1.03 14.81 -27.66
N PHE A 15 1.13 14.54 -26.37
CA PHE A 15 0.11 13.77 -25.64
C PHE A 15 -1.22 14.52 -25.55
N MET A 16 -1.20 15.82 -25.29
CA MET A 16 -2.42 16.62 -25.16
C MET A 16 -3.18 16.80 -26.48
N ASN A 17 -2.52 16.60 -27.63
CA ASN A 17 -3.17 16.59 -28.95
C ASN A 17 -3.85 15.25 -29.28
N LEU A 18 -3.65 14.21 -28.47
CA LEU A 18 -4.30 12.92 -28.69
C LEU A 18 -5.75 12.95 -28.17
N PRO A 19 -6.74 12.56 -28.97
CA PRO A 19 -8.16 12.68 -28.60
C PRO A 19 -8.56 11.83 -27.39
N MET A 20 -7.81 10.75 -27.14
CA MET A 20 -8.02 9.83 -26.01
C MET A 20 -7.38 10.29 -24.69
N VAL A 21 -6.54 11.34 -24.72
CA VAL A 21 -5.85 11.86 -23.56
C VAL A 21 -6.66 13.00 -22.94
N GLU A 22 -6.77 12.97 -21.63
CA GLU A 22 -7.42 14.02 -20.82
C GLU A 22 -6.38 14.90 -20.14
N GLU A 23 -5.39 14.30 -19.49
CA GLU A 23 -4.32 14.99 -18.77
C GLU A 23 -2.99 14.30 -18.98
N HIS A 24 -1.91 15.06 -18.87
CA HIS A 24 -0.54 14.58 -18.96
C HIS A 24 0.29 15.18 -17.84
N GLY A 25 1.17 14.37 -17.26
CA GLY A 25 2.13 14.79 -16.25
C GLY A 25 3.43 14.03 -16.35
N VAL A 26 4.45 14.53 -15.68
CA VAL A 26 5.80 13.99 -15.76
C VAL A 26 6.38 13.80 -14.38
N GLY A 27 7.00 12.64 -14.16
CA GLY A 27 7.81 12.35 -12.99
C GLY A 27 9.08 11.61 -13.41
N GLN A 28 10.05 11.51 -12.55
CA GLN A 28 11.31 10.83 -12.85
C GLN A 28 11.27 9.35 -12.48
N GLN A 29 10.56 9.00 -11.44
CA GLN A 29 10.45 7.63 -10.94
C GLN A 29 9.00 7.16 -10.96
N ALA A 30 8.82 5.85 -11.11
CA ALA A 30 7.49 5.26 -11.12
C ALA A 30 6.83 5.30 -9.73
N ILE A 31 5.60 5.78 -9.66
CA ILE A 31 4.85 5.91 -8.40
C ILE A 31 4.55 4.55 -7.75
N TRP A 32 4.54 3.47 -8.53
CA TRP A 32 4.39 2.09 -8.02
C TRP A 32 5.71 1.48 -7.56
N ARG A 33 6.83 2.17 -7.70
CA ARG A 33 8.14 1.77 -7.16
C ARG A 33 8.46 2.60 -5.93
N SER A 34 9.34 2.06 -5.09
CA SER A 34 9.89 2.85 -3.99
C SER A 34 10.70 4.01 -4.54
N TRP A 35 10.27 5.24 -4.27
CA TRP A 35 11.05 6.43 -4.60
C TRP A 35 12.38 6.45 -3.86
N SER A 36 13.36 7.10 -4.44
CA SER A 36 14.69 7.22 -3.86
C SER A 36 14.62 7.84 -2.47
N GLY A 37 15.37 7.25 -1.54
CA GLY A 37 15.52 7.79 -0.20
C GLY A 37 16.71 8.72 -0.13
N GLU A 38 16.57 9.79 0.65
CA GLU A 38 17.64 10.77 0.88
C GLU A 38 17.62 11.25 2.33
N VAL A 39 18.74 11.81 2.77
CA VAL A 39 18.86 12.47 4.07
C VAL A 39 18.86 13.97 3.85
N PHE A 40 17.81 14.63 4.34
CA PHE A 40 17.63 16.07 4.20
C PHE A 40 18.14 16.79 5.45
N ASN A 41 18.96 17.82 5.25
CA ASN A 41 19.31 18.74 6.32
C ASN A 41 18.20 19.79 6.45
N VAL A 42 17.52 19.79 7.59
CA VAL A 42 16.38 20.66 7.86
C VAL A 42 16.71 21.86 8.74
N GLY A 43 17.99 22.13 8.90
CA GLY A 43 18.50 23.23 9.73
C GLY A 43 18.85 22.78 11.16
N GLU A 44 19.56 23.65 11.88
CA GLU A 44 19.97 23.44 13.29
C GLU A 44 20.73 22.11 13.53
N GLY A 45 21.47 21.62 12.53
CA GLY A 45 22.19 20.36 12.61
C GLY A 45 21.29 19.11 12.58
N ARG A 46 19.97 19.28 12.37
CA ARG A 46 19.02 18.18 12.29
C ARG A 46 18.92 17.63 10.87
N THR A 47 18.81 16.31 10.78
CA THR A 47 18.60 15.61 9.50
C THR A 47 17.40 14.66 9.61
N ILE A 48 16.66 14.53 8.51
CA ILE A 48 15.57 13.58 8.39
C ILE A 48 15.76 12.70 7.16
N LYS A 49 15.40 11.43 7.28
CA LYS A 49 15.32 10.51 6.13
C LYS A 49 13.96 10.63 5.50
N GLY A 50 13.92 10.82 4.19
CA GLY A 50 12.66 10.91 3.45
C GLY A 50 12.79 10.37 2.05
N ARG A 51 11.73 10.54 1.27
CA ARG A 51 11.62 10.18 -0.14
C ARG A 51 11.53 11.44 -0.97
N PHE A 52 12.07 11.40 -2.17
CA PHE A 52 11.96 12.53 -3.08
C PHE A 52 11.63 12.09 -4.49
N GLU A 53 11.04 13.03 -5.23
CA GLU A 53 10.71 12.86 -6.64
C GLU A 53 10.87 14.18 -7.38
N TRP A 54 11.39 14.13 -8.61
CA TRP A 54 11.39 15.25 -9.53
C TRP A 54 10.13 15.22 -10.38
N ILE A 55 9.34 16.28 -10.32
CA ILE A 55 8.04 16.34 -10.96
C ILE A 55 7.90 17.55 -11.88
N GLY A 56 7.04 17.39 -12.87
CA GLY A 56 6.49 18.50 -13.62
C GLY A 56 5.42 19.27 -12.85
N ASP A 57 5.17 20.50 -13.25
CA ASP A 57 4.10 21.36 -12.73
C ASP A 57 2.69 20.75 -12.90
N ASP A 58 2.50 19.90 -13.90
CA ASP A 58 1.23 19.20 -14.16
C ASP A 58 1.04 17.94 -13.32
N PHE A 59 2.09 17.43 -12.68
CA PHE A 59 2.04 16.16 -11.95
C PHE A 59 1.09 16.21 -10.74
N VAL A 60 1.21 17.25 -9.92
CA VAL A 60 0.40 17.42 -8.71
C VAL A 60 -1.09 17.53 -9.03
N PRO A 61 -1.54 18.39 -9.97
CA PRO A 61 -2.95 18.45 -10.35
C PRO A 61 -3.44 17.14 -10.97
N MET A 62 -2.66 16.53 -11.89
CA MET A 62 -3.05 15.29 -12.54
C MET A 62 -3.21 14.13 -11.54
N MET A 63 -2.32 14.03 -10.55
CA MET A 63 -2.42 13.02 -9.49
C MET A 63 -3.46 13.38 -8.41
N LYS A 64 -4.10 14.57 -8.52
CA LYS A 64 -5.06 15.09 -7.53
C LYS A 64 -4.48 15.15 -6.13
N ILE A 65 -3.16 15.43 -6.01
CA ILE A 65 -2.52 15.62 -4.71
C ILE A 65 -3.02 16.93 -4.11
N GLN A 66 -3.57 16.85 -2.91
CA GLN A 66 -4.14 18.02 -2.23
C GLN A 66 -3.01 18.87 -1.64
N ILE A 67 -2.90 20.12 -2.08
CA ILE A 67 -2.07 21.15 -1.45
C ILE A 67 -2.87 21.76 -0.31
N LEU A 68 -2.32 21.75 0.90
CA LEU A 68 -2.95 22.28 2.11
C LEU A 68 -2.63 23.77 2.29
N HIS A 69 -1.37 24.13 2.06
CA HIS A 69 -0.85 25.48 2.20
C HIS A 69 0.12 25.80 1.07
N GLY A 70 0.14 27.05 0.62
CA GLY A 70 1.05 27.50 -0.41
C GLY A 70 0.60 27.21 -1.83
N LYS A 71 1.55 26.95 -2.73
CA LYS A 71 1.32 26.73 -4.17
C LYS A 71 2.06 25.51 -4.69
N ASN A 72 1.73 25.09 -5.92
CA ASN A 72 2.46 24.05 -6.64
C ASN A 72 3.85 24.53 -7.09
N VAL A 73 4.75 23.58 -7.34
CA VAL A 73 6.07 23.85 -7.91
C VAL A 73 5.95 24.31 -9.37
N THR A 74 6.70 25.33 -9.72
CA THR A 74 6.78 25.87 -11.08
C THR A 74 8.23 26.01 -11.57
N SER A 75 9.20 25.82 -10.68
CA SER A 75 10.63 26.05 -10.93
C SER A 75 11.48 24.95 -10.32
N PRO A 76 12.66 24.63 -10.90
CA PRO A 76 13.61 23.67 -10.33
C PRO A 76 14.17 24.06 -8.95
N LYS A 77 13.94 25.30 -8.53
CA LYS A 77 14.36 25.81 -7.21
C LYS A 77 13.23 25.75 -6.17
N GLU A 78 12.08 25.19 -6.55
CA GLU A 78 10.92 25.07 -5.69
C GLU A 78 10.67 23.62 -5.28
N ALA A 79 10.14 23.45 -4.07
CA ALA A 79 9.80 22.15 -3.53
C ALA A 79 8.46 22.17 -2.77
N LEU A 80 7.72 21.05 -2.85
CA LEU A 80 6.61 20.74 -1.98
C LEU A 80 7.04 19.70 -0.96
N VAL A 81 6.55 19.83 0.27
CA VAL A 81 6.73 18.85 1.34
C VAL A 81 5.38 18.32 1.80
N ASN A 82 5.32 17.09 2.32
CA ASN A 82 4.11 16.59 2.94
C ASN A 82 4.06 16.91 4.45
N GLU A 83 2.90 16.71 5.09
CA GLU A 83 2.71 16.94 6.54
C GLU A 83 3.72 16.15 7.38
N GLU A 84 4.03 14.90 6.98
CA GLU A 84 4.99 14.05 7.67
C GLU A 84 6.41 14.61 7.62
N PHE A 85 6.79 15.27 6.51
CA PHE A 85 8.07 15.97 6.40
C PHE A 85 8.14 17.11 7.42
N VAL A 86 7.11 17.96 7.47
CA VAL A 86 7.03 19.07 8.42
C VAL A 86 7.09 18.57 9.86
N ARG A 87 6.35 17.51 10.18
CA ARG A 87 6.32 16.90 11.51
C ARG A 87 7.71 16.37 11.92
N ARG A 88 8.37 15.62 11.06
CA ARG A 88 9.72 15.07 11.38
C ARG A 88 10.82 16.11 11.39
N ALA A 89 10.69 17.15 10.59
CA ALA A 89 11.60 18.29 10.64
C ALA A 89 11.47 19.07 11.96
N GLY A 90 10.37 18.86 12.70
CA GLY A 90 10.11 19.54 13.97
C GLY A 90 9.88 21.05 13.77
N TRP A 91 9.36 21.45 12.60
CA TRP A 91 9.06 22.86 12.35
C TRP A 91 7.74 23.23 13.02
N THR A 92 7.80 24.15 13.94
CA THR A 92 6.63 24.72 14.65
C THR A 92 6.14 26.01 13.99
N ASP A 93 6.99 26.65 13.20
CA ASP A 93 6.72 27.84 12.40
C ASP A 93 6.39 27.45 10.95
N GLU A 94 5.94 28.45 10.18
CA GLU A 94 5.52 28.22 8.80
C GLU A 94 6.65 27.61 7.95
N PRO A 95 6.43 26.48 7.29
CA PRO A 95 7.44 25.82 6.47
C PRO A 95 7.67 26.51 5.12
N ILE A 96 6.70 27.35 4.65
CA ILE A 96 6.81 28.05 3.37
C ILE A 96 7.91 29.11 3.45
N GLY A 97 8.77 29.15 2.43
CA GLY A 97 9.92 30.05 2.37
C GLY A 97 11.21 29.49 2.98
N LYS A 98 11.15 28.37 3.72
CA LYS A 98 12.35 27.71 4.22
C LYS A 98 13.16 27.16 3.06
N GLN A 99 14.49 27.21 3.22
CA GLN A 99 15.44 26.68 2.24
C GLN A 99 16.00 25.34 2.71
N LEU A 100 16.10 24.41 1.78
CA LEU A 100 16.75 23.12 1.96
C LEU A 100 17.92 23.00 1.01
N SER A 101 19.07 22.55 1.51
CA SER A 101 20.21 22.22 0.66
C SER A 101 20.15 20.74 0.26
N ILE A 102 20.02 20.47 -1.03
CA ILE A 102 19.91 19.14 -1.60
C ILE A 102 20.99 19.00 -2.67
N TRP A 103 21.95 18.10 -2.44
CA TRP A 103 23.14 17.90 -3.32
C TRP A 103 23.85 19.22 -3.70
N GLY A 104 23.96 20.13 -2.72
CA GLY A 104 24.62 21.43 -2.93
C GLY A 104 23.78 22.45 -3.69
N LYS A 105 22.51 22.14 -3.99
CA LYS A 105 21.55 23.09 -4.57
C LYS A 105 20.53 23.51 -3.51
N GLU A 106 20.28 24.80 -3.45
CA GLU A 106 19.25 25.35 -2.56
C GLU A 106 17.89 25.32 -3.26
N VAL A 107 16.91 24.76 -2.56
CA VAL A 107 15.50 24.73 -2.97
C VAL A 107 14.64 25.37 -1.90
N THR A 108 13.64 26.12 -2.33
CA THR A 108 12.72 26.82 -1.42
C THR A 108 11.42 26.04 -1.32
N ILE A 109 10.94 25.80 -0.12
CA ILE A 109 9.63 25.19 0.12
C ILE A 109 8.55 26.21 -0.24
N VAL A 110 7.69 25.87 -1.21
CA VAL A 110 6.63 26.75 -1.70
C VAL A 110 5.23 26.28 -1.29
N GLY A 111 5.13 25.07 -0.73
CA GLY A 111 3.85 24.59 -0.23
C GLY A 111 3.96 23.30 0.56
N VAL A 112 2.87 22.99 1.27
CA VAL A 112 2.67 21.79 2.05
C VAL A 112 1.50 21.01 1.46
N MET A 113 1.73 19.73 1.16
CA MET A 113 0.72 18.82 0.64
C MET A 113 0.27 17.83 1.71
N LYS A 114 -0.95 17.35 1.56
CA LYS A 114 -1.49 16.27 2.38
C LYS A 114 -0.65 15.00 2.22
N ASN A 115 -0.54 14.23 3.29
CA ASN A 115 0.12 12.93 3.22
C ASN A 115 -0.56 12.02 2.19
N PHE A 116 0.24 11.36 1.37
CA PHE A 116 -0.22 10.33 0.45
C PHE A 116 0.76 9.16 0.45
N SER A 117 0.27 7.98 0.12
CA SER A 117 1.12 6.78 0.10
C SER A 117 1.94 6.74 -1.18
N VAL A 118 3.26 6.77 -1.03
CA VAL A 118 4.24 6.60 -2.12
C VAL A 118 4.53 5.11 -2.37
N GLN A 119 4.12 4.26 -1.43
CA GLN A 119 4.28 2.80 -1.46
C GLN A 119 2.98 2.14 -1.03
N SER A 120 3.00 0.81 -0.91
CA SER A 120 1.88 0.07 -0.33
C SER A 120 1.42 0.70 0.99
N VAL A 121 0.12 0.68 1.26
CA VAL A 121 -0.52 1.16 2.51
C VAL A 121 0.01 0.49 3.77
N TYR A 122 0.75 -0.60 3.63
CA TYR A 122 1.41 -1.31 4.75
C TYR A 122 2.72 -0.66 5.18
N HIS A 123 3.21 0.33 4.46
CA HIS A 123 4.40 1.07 4.88
C HIS A 123 4.01 2.33 5.65
N PRO A 124 4.84 2.71 6.66
CA PRO A 124 4.59 3.94 7.40
C PRO A 124 4.66 5.15 6.45
N GLN A 125 3.98 6.22 6.84
CA GLN A 125 4.08 7.48 6.11
C GLN A 125 5.52 7.99 6.12
N TYR A 126 6.05 8.27 4.93
CA TYR A 126 7.39 8.82 4.79
C TYR A 126 7.33 10.34 4.63
N PRO A 127 8.35 11.06 5.13
CA PRO A 127 8.63 12.41 4.67
C PRO A 127 8.84 12.40 3.16
N VAL A 128 8.05 13.18 2.45
CA VAL A 128 8.09 13.26 0.98
C VAL A 128 8.42 14.68 0.56
N LEU A 129 9.34 14.80 -0.37
CA LEU A 129 9.74 16.02 -1.02
C LEU A 129 9.50 15.91 -2.53
N LEU A 130 8.67 16.76 -3.09
CA LEU A 130 8.48 16.89 -4.53
C LEU A 130 9.25 18.10 -5.02
N LEU A 131 10.21 17.85 -5.90
CA LEU A 131 11.09 18.88 -6.49
C LEU A 131 10.58 19.26 -7.87
N GLY A 132 10.52 20.54 -8.16
CA GLY A 132 10.21 20.99 -9.50
C GLY A 132 11.28 20.57 -10.50
N SER A 133 10.88 20.03 -11.64
CA SER A 133 11.80 19.77 -12.74
C SER A 133 11.78 20.94 -13.73
N GLY A 134 12.95 21.38 -14.20
CA GLY A 134 13.01 22.40 -15.25
C GLY A 134 12.46 21.88 -16.58
N SER A 135 12.12 22.81 -17.47
CA SER A 135 11.64 22.52 -18.83
C SER A 135 12.61 21.66 -19.65
N ASP A 136 13.89 21.76 -19.35
CA ASP A 136 15.01 21.13 -20.07
C ASP A 136 15.48 19.81 -19.41
N SER A 137 14.86 19.42 -18.30
CA SER A 137 15.19 18.15 -17.66
C SER A 137 14.58 16.99 -18.45
N ASN A 138 15.35 15.89 -18.58
CA ASN A 138 14.87 14.66 -19.19
C ASN A 138 13.62 14.18 -18.42
N PRO A 139 12.46 14.06 -19.09
CA PRO A 139 11.19 13.85 -18.39
C PRO A 139 11.01 12.50 -17.74
N GLY A 140 11.99 11.61 -17.72
CA GLY A 140 11.88 10.32 -17.05
C GLY A 140 10.65 9.50 -17.47
N LEU A 141 9.58 9.59 -16.72
CA LEU A 141 8.32 8.87 -16.95
C LEU A 141 7.18 9.84 -17.28
N HIS A 142 6.38 9.46 -18.28
CA HIS A 142 5.17 10.15 -18.63
C HIS A 142 3.97 9.45 -18.02
N TYR A 143 3.13 10.22 -17.36
CA TYR A 143 1.84 9.80 -16.85
C TYR A 143 0.76 10.41 -17.73
N VAL A 144 -0.22 9.62 -18.11
CA VAL A 144 -1.29 10.04 -19.00
C VAL A 144 -2.61 9.59 -18.41
N ARG A 145 -3.56 10.52 -18.25
CA ARG A 145 -4.93 10.18 -17.91
C ARG A 145 -5.69 9.97 -19.21
N LEU A 146 -6.26 8.79 -19.37
CA LEU A 146 -7.06 8.44 -20.54
C LEU A 146 -8.56 8.65 -20.25
N LYS A 147 -9.28 9.07 -21.29
CA LYS A 147 -10.74 9.10 -21.30
C LYS A 147 -11.30 7.67 -21.32
N GLU A 148 -12.54 7.52 -20.94
CA GLU A 148 -13.27 6.25 -21.11
C GLU A 148 -13.62 6.00 -22.61
N PRO A 149 -13.68 4.74 -23.06
CA PRO A 149 -13.34 3.51 -22.31
C PRO A 149 -11.83 3.29 -22.18
N PHE A 150 -11.36 3.08 -20.95
CA PHE A 150 -9.94 3.06 -20.60
C PHE A 150 -9.13 1.99 -21.34
N ASP A 151 -9.57 0.73 -21.31
CA ASP A 151 -8.82 -0.41 -21.88
C ASP A 151 -8.64 -0.29 -23.40
N GLU A 152 -9.66 0.20 -24.09
CA GLU A 152 -9.62 0.42 -25.55
C GLU A 152 -8.65 1.56 -25.86
N ASN A 153 -8.73 2.66 -25.12
CA ASN A 153 -7.88 3.81 -25.32
C ASN A 153 -6.41 3.52 -24.95
N LEU A 154 -6.16 2.67 -23.94
CA LEU A 154 -4.81 2.20 -23.62
C LEU A 154 -4.22 1.35 -24.77
N LYS A 155 -5.01 0.47 -25.39
CA LYS A 155 -4.57 -0.31 -26.55
C LYS A 155 -4.26 0.60 -27.75
N LYS A 156 -5.13 1.57 -28.03
CA LYS A 156 -4.91 2.56 -29.11
C LYS A 156 -3.65 3.39 -28.87
N LEU A 157 -3.43 3.84 -27.63
CA LEU A 157 -2.24 4.59 -27.25
C LEU A 157 -0.97 3.76 -27.50
N ASN A 158 -0.94 2.51 -27.02
CA ASN A 158 0.22 1.63 -27.20
C ASN A 158 0.47 1.29 -28.67
N ALA A 159 -0.56 1.08 -29.48
CA ALA A 159 -0.43 0.88 -30.93
C ALA A 159 0.18 2.12 -31.60
N LEU A 160 -0.32 3.31 -31.25
CA LEU A 160 0.23 4.58 -31.75
C LEU A 160 1.68 4.79 -31.35
N MET A 161 2.05 4.42 -30.10
CA MET A 161 3.44 4.50 -29.65
C MET A 161 4.35 3.57 -30.43
N ALA A 162 3.95 2.33 -30.66
CA ALA A 162 4.72 1.36 -31.46
C ALA A 162 4.92 1.84 -32.91
N GLU A 163 3.92 2.47 -33.50
CA GLU A 163 4.01 3.06 -34.85
C GLU A 163 4.90 4.30 -34.89
N THR A 164 4.75 5.19 -33.90
CA THR A 164 5.48 6.47 -33.85
C THR A 164 6.95 6.27 -33.48
N PHE A 165 7.25 5.29 -32.62
CA PHE A 165 8.58 5.01 -32.06
C PHE A 165 9.01 3.54 -32.28
N PRO A 166 9.13 3.07 -33.52
CA PRO A 166 9.36 1.65 -33.81
C PRO A 166 10.72 1.12 -33.33
N THR A 167 11.65 2.00 -33.01
CA THR A 167 13.00 1.66 -32.50
C THR A 167 13.11 1.71 -30.99
N GLU A 168 12.07 2.16 -30.31
CA GLU A 168 12.05 2.35 -28.88
C GLU A 168 10.88 1.55 -28.28
N ASP A 169 11.14 0.82 -27.21
CA ASP A 169 10.10 0.06 -26.48
C ASP A 169 9.31 1.00 -25.55
N VAL A 170 8.43 1.81 -26.15
CA VAL A 170 7.56 2.73 -25.39
C VAL A 170 6.22 2.05 -25.12
N VAL A 171 6.00 1.61 -23.89
CA VAL A 171 4.77 0.95 -23.49
C VAL A 171 4.14 1.66 -22.29
N PHE A 172 2.84 1.94 -22.39
CA PHE A 172 2.04 2.44 -21.27
C PHE A 172 1.34 1.30 -20.55
N TYR A 173 1.35 1.37 -19.24
CA TYR A 173 0.70 0.40 -18.34
C TYR A 173 -0.37 1.10 -17.50
N SER A 174 -1.42 0.36 -17.17
CA SER A 174 -2.37 0.83 -16.17
C SER A 174 -1.67 1.00 -14.82
N LEU A 175 -1.79 2.19 -14.21
CA LEU A 175 -1.27 2.45 -12.88
C LEU A 175 -1.95 1.56 -11.84
N THR A 176 -3.28 1.41 -11.93
CA THR A 176 -4.06 0.54 -11.04
C THR A 176 -3.55 -0.90 -11.11
N GLN A 177 -3.36 -1.43 -12.33
CA GLN A 177 -2.84 -2.79 -12.49
C GLN A 177 -1.44 -2.95 -11.88
N LYS A 178 -0.55 -1.96 -12.05
CA LYS A 178 0.79 -1.99 -11.46
C LYS A 178 0.78 -1.89 -9.94
N LEU A 179 -0.14 -1.16 -9.38
CA LEU A 179 -0.35 -1.12 -7.93
C LEU A 179 -0.92 -2.47 -7.43
N ASP A 180 -1.91 -3.04 -8.11
CA ASP A 180 -2.50 -4.33 -7.74
C ASP A 180 -1.46 -5.48 -7.81
N GLU A 181 -0.55 -5.45 -8.78
CA GLU A 181 0.55 -6.42 -8.87
C GLU A 181 1.39 -6.46 -7.57
N GLN A 182 1.58 -5.32 -6.89
CA GLN A 182 2.33 -5.26 -5.62
C GLN A 182 1.60 -5.97 -4.47
N TYR A 183 0.26 -6.04 -4.54
CA TYR A 183 -0.54 -6.70 -3.51
C TYR A 183 -0.75 -8.19 -3.78
N THR A 184 -0.32 -8.69 -4.94
CA THR A 184 -0.54 -10.08 -5.36
C THR A 184 0.13 -11.06 -4.38
N ASP A 185 1.35 -10.79 -3.94
CA ASP A 185 2.07 -11.67 -3.01
C ASP A 185 1.43 -11.70 -1.63
N ILE A 186 0.94 -10.55 -1.15
CA ILE A 186 0.20 -10.44 0.12
C ILE A 186 -1.13 -11.20 0.03
N THR A 187 -1.80 -11.10 -1.10
CA THR A 187 -3.07 -11.81 -1.34
C THR A 187 -2.85 -13.31 -1.40
N ARG A 188 -1.79 -13.78 -2.06
CA ARG A 188 -1.39 -15.19 -2.08
C ARG A 188 -1.07 -15.71 -0.69
N PHE A 189 -0.29 -14.96 0.09
CA PHE A 189 0.03 -15.31 1.48
C PHE A 189 -1.24 -15.41 2.33
N ARG A 190 -2.13 -14.42 2.26
CA ARG A 190 -3.43 -14.46 2.96
C ARG A 190 -4.23 -15.71 2.61
N ASN A 191 -4.33 -16.04 1.31
CA ASN A 191 -5.09 -17.21 0.85
C ASN A 191 -4.44 -18.52 1.33
N ALA A 192 -3.12 -18.61 1.35
CA ALA A 192 -2.40 -19.77 1.89
C ALA A 192 -2.66 -19.95 3.41
N VAL A 193 -2.63 -18.86 4.18
CA VAL A 193 -2.96 -18.88 5.62
C VAL A 193 -4.41 -19.29 5.84
N LEU A 194 -5.36 -18.81 5.04
CA LEU A 194 -6.77 -19.21 5.14
C LEU A 194 -6.95 -20.70 4.86
N LEU A 195 -6.33 -21.22 3.80
CA LEU A 195 -6.40 -22.65 3.48
C LEU A 195 -5.79 -23.51 4.59
N ALA A 196 -4.65 -23.12 5.12
CA ALA A 196 -4.02 -23.81 6.27
C ALA A 196 -4.94 -23.79 7.50
N SER A 197 -5.55 -22.64 7.82
CA SER A 197 -6.46 -22.49 8.94
C SER A 197 -7.70 -23.39 8.82
N ILE A 198 -8.29 -23.45 7.61
CA ILE A 198 -9.42 -24.35 7.32
C ILE A 198 -9.00 -25.80 7.49
N SER A 199 -7.83 -26.18 7.01
CA SER A 199 -7.32 -27.55 7.14
C SER A 199 -7.11 -27.93 8.61
N ILE A 200 -6.50 -27.06 9.40
CA ILE A 200 -6.31 -27.26 10.84
C ILE A 200 -7.65 -27.39 11.56
N PHE A 201 -8.64 -26.58 11.19
CA PHE A 201 -9.99 -26.64 11.73
C PHE A 201 -10.64 -28.01 11.51
N PHE A 202 -10.53 -28.57 10.29
CA PHE A 202 -11.05 -29.91 9.99
C PHE A 202 -10.33 -31.01 10.77
N ILE A 203 -8.99 -30.93 10.89
CA ILE A 203 -8.22 -31.88 11.70
C ILE A 203 -8.68 -31.82 13.16
N ALA A 204 -8.85 -30.62 13.72
CA ALA A 204 -9.33 -30.42 15.08
C ALA A 204 -10.75 -31.01 15.30
N LEU A 205 -11.65 -30.81 14.32
CA LEU A 205 -12.99 -31.43 14.33
C LEU A 205 -12.93 -32.97 14.32
N MET A 206 -12.07 -33.57 13.48
CA MET A 206 -11.90 -35.01 13.45
C MET A 206 -11.36 -35.55 14.79
N GLY A 207 -10.38 -34.84 15.36
CA GLY A 207 -9.86 -35.15 16.71
C GLY A 207 -10.94 -35.08 17.80
N LEU A 208 -11.78 -34.05 17.76
CA LEU A 208 -12.89 -33.87 18.69
C LEU A 208 -13.92 -35.00 18.55
N LEU A 209 -14.29 -35.39 17.32
CA LEU A 209 -15.20 -36.51 17.07
C LEU A 209 -14.66 -37.83 17.59
N GLY A 210 -13.34 -38.08 17.40
CA GLY A 210 -12.67 -39.23 17.97
C GLY A 210 -12.71 -39.25 19.51
N TYR A 211 -12.37 -38.11 20.13
CA TYR A 211 -12.42 -37.95 21.57
C TYR A 211 -13.83 -38.21 22.16
N VAL A 212 -14.85 -37.59 21.57
CA VAL A 212 -16.23 -37.78 21.99
C VAL A 212 -16.67 -39.24 21.84
N GLY A 213 -16.25 -39.91 20.76
CA GLY A 213 -16.54 -41.33 20.51
C GLY A 213 -15.94 -42.24 21.59
N ASP A 214 -14.69 -41.97 21.99
CA ASP A 214 -14.04 -42.73 23.05
C ASP A 214 -14.63 -42.45 24.42
N GLU A 215 -14.96 -41.20 24.75
CA GLU A 215 -15.61 -40.80 25.99
C GLU A 215 -16.96 -41.51 26.15
N ILE A 216 -17.77 -41.56 25.10
CA ILE A 216 -19.04 -42.32 25.10
C ILE A 216 -18.81 -43.81 25.38
N ARG A 217 -17.76 -44.43 24.83
CA ARG A 217 -17.42 -45.82 25.07
C ARG A 217 -17.04 -46.07 26.52
N PHE A 218 -16.22 -45.20 27.09
CA PHE A 218 -15.80 -45.30 28.51
C PHE A 218 -16.99 -45.15 29.47
N CYS A 219 -17.88 -44.20 29.18
CA CYS A 219 -19.02 -43.92 30.07
C CYS A 219 -20.26 -44.75 29.76
N ARG A 220 -20.19 -45.77 28.90
CA ARG A 220 -21.34 -46.58 28.44
C ARG A 220 -22.10 -47.23 29.59
N LYS A 221 -21.41 -47.75 30.65
CA LYS A 221 -22.02 -48.36 31.82
C LYS A 221 -22.73 -47.31 32.68
N GLU A 222 -22.15 -46.15 32.86
CA GLU A 222 -22.75 -45.05 33.62
C GLU A 222 -24.00 -44.49 32.93
N ILE A 223 -23.93 -44.32 31.63
CA ILE A 223 -25.06 -43.90 30.79
C ILE A 223 -26.23 -44.92 30.92
N ALA A 224 -25.93 -46.22 30.84
CA ALA A 224 -26.94 -47.28 30.95
C ALA A 224 -27.60 -47.29 32.31
N ILE A 225 -26.85 -47.20 33.41
CA ILE A 225 -27.36 -47.16 34.81
C ILE A 225 -28.27 -45.94 34.99
N ARG A 226 -27.86 -44.78 34.55
CA ARG A 226 -28.66 -43.54 34.65
C ARG A 226 -29.96 -43.63 33.84
N LYS A 227 -29.90 -44.23 32.65
CA LYS A 227 -31.06 -44.39 31.79
C LYS A 227 -32.09 -45.35 32.38
N VAL A 228 -31.64 -46.45 33.02
CA VAL A 228 -32.53 -47.39 33.75
C VAL A 228 -33.17 -46.71 34.95
N ASN A 229 -32.46 -45.78 35.60
CA ASN A 229 -33.00 -45.01 36.74
C ASN A 229 -33.84 -43.78 36.29
N GLY A 230 -34.25 -43.71 35.03
CA GLY A 230 -35.19 -42.71 34.53
C GLY A 230 -34.57 -41.36 34.17
N ALA A 231 -33.25 -41.28 34.05
CA ALA A 231 -32.58 -40.02 33.64
C ALA A 231 -32.94 -39.68 32.18
N ASP A 232 -33.33 -38.39 31.97
CA ASP A 232 -33.64 -37.87 30.63
C ASP A 232 -32.36 -37.80 29.76
N THR A 233 -32.54 -38.13 28.48
CA THR A 233 -31.46 -38.13 27.46
C THR A 233 -30.81 -36.75 27.33
N CYS A 234 -31.59 -35.69 27.50
CA CYS A 234 -31.09 -34.29 27.43
C CYS A 234 -30.17 -33.97 28.59
N GLY A 235 -30.48 -34.45 29.82
CA GLY A 235 -29.66 -34.30 30.99
C GLY A 235 -28.31 -34.99 30.89
N ILE A 236 -28.30 -36.21 30.32
CA ILE A 236 -27.06 -36.95 30.03
C ILE A 236 -26.19 -36.22 29.00
N LEU A 237 -26.80 -35.76 27.92
CA LEU A 237 -26.08 -35.01 26.88
C LEU A 237 -25.45 -33.72 27.44
N LYS A 238 -26.21 -32.97 28.24
CA LYS A 238 -25.73 -31.73 28.87
C LYS A 238 -24.53 -31.98 29.79
N LEU A 239 -24.53 -33.06 30.54
CA LEU A 239 -23.41 -33.40 31.43
C LEU A 239 -22.14 -33.75 30.66
N PHE A 240 -22.26 -34.54 29.58
CA PHE A 240 -21.12 -34.90 28.72
C PHE A 240 -20.58 -33.70 27.94
N SER A 241 -21.47 -32.88 27.41
CA SER A 241 -21.09 -31.63 26.75
C SER A 241 -20.33 -30.68 27.65
N ALA A 242 -20.77 -30.59 28.93
CA ALA A 242 -20.07 -29.79 29.93
C ALA A 242 -18.65 -30.32 30.20
N ASN A 243 -18.45 -31.63 30.32
CA ASN A 243 -17.13 -32.23 30.52
C ASN A 243 -16.18 -31.95 29.33
N VAL A 244 -16.64 -32.14 28.10
CA VAL A 244 -15.87 -31.82 26.90
C VAL A 244 -15.51 -30.32 26.86
N LEU A 245 -16.47 -29.48 27.22
CA LEU A 245 -16.25 -28.03 27.28
C LEU A 245 -15.18 -27.65 28.33
N TRP A 246 -15.26 -28.21 29.54
CA TRP A 246 -14.29 -27.96 30.59
C TRP A 246 -12.88 -28.42 30.22
N THR A 247 -12.75 -29.53 29.50
CA THR A 247 -11.44 -30.02 29.02
C THR A 247 -10.90 -29.18 27.86
N ALA A 248 -11.75 -28.69 26.96
CA ALA A 248 -11.34 -27.88 25.78
C ALA A 248 -11.06 -26.41 26.14
N LEU A 249 -11.73 -25.86 27.16
CA LEU A 249 -11.70 -24.44 27.51
C LEU A 249 -10.26 -23.92 27.79
N PRO A 250 -9.42 -24.60 28.59
CA PRO A 250 -8.04 -24.16 28.84
C PRO A 250 -7.21 -24.10 27.56
N ALA A 251 -7.34 -25.08 26.68
CA ALA A 251 -6.61 -25.12 25.40
C ALA A 251 -7.02 -23.97 24.49
N VAL A 252 -8.32 -23.65 24.40
CA VAL A 252 -8.85 -22.53 23.64
C VAL A 252 -8.35 -21.20 24.20
N LEU A 253 -8.36 -21.01 25.52
CA LEU A 253 -7.89 -19.78 26.16
C LEU A 253 -6.39 -19.55 25.92
N ILE A 254 -5.58 -20.61 26.09
CA ILE A 254 -4.13 -20.54 25.84
C ILE A 254 -3.87 -20.24 24.35
N GLY A 255 -4.56 -20.96 23.45
CA GLY A 255 -4.42 -20.74 22.00
C GLY A 255 -4.83 -19.34 21.57
N ALA A 256 -5.94 -18.82 22.09
CA ALA A 256 -6.40 -17.45 21.81
C ALA A 256 -5.41 -16.39 22.36
N GLY A 257 -4.89 -16.60 23.58
CA GLY A 257 -3.89 -15.72 24.16
C GLY A 257 -2.59 -15.66 23.36
N LEU A 258 -2.09 -16.82 22.92
CA LEU A 258 -0.90 -16.90 22.08
C LEU A 258 -1.14 -16.26 20.72
N ALA A 259 -2.28 -16.52 20.07
CA ALA A 259 -2.64 -15.92 18.79
C ALA A 259 -2.74 -14.39 18.89
N TYR A 260 -3.36 -13.88 19.96
CA TYR A 260 -3.43 -12.44 20.22
C TYR A 260 -2.05 -11.83 20.42
N TRP A 261 -1.20 -12.45 21.23
CA TRP A 261 0.16 -11.96 21.51
C TRP A 261 1.04 -11.94 20.25
N ILE A 262 1.02 -13.02 19.46
CA ILE A 262 1.77 -13.09 18.18
C ILE A 262 1.23 -12.07 17.20
N GLY A 263 -0.10 -11.93 17.10
CA GLY A 263 -0.76 -10.95 16.22
C GLY A 263 -0.39 -9.52 16.57
N MET A 264 -0.37 -9.17 17.85
CA MET A 264 0.07 -7.83 18.31
C MET A 264 1.54 -7.56 17.95
N LYS A 265 2.44 -8.51 18.24
CA LYS A 265 3.85 -8.36 17.85
C LYS A 265 4.07 -8.24 16.35
N TRP A 266 3.25 -8.94 15.57
CA TRP A 266 3.33 -8.82 14.11
C TRP A 266 2.83 -7.47 13.62
N LEU A 267 1.75 -6.94 14.22
CA LEU A 267 1.22 -5.61 13.89
C LEU A 267 2.16 -4.47 14.30
N GLU A 268 2.91 -4.61 15.40
CA GLU A 268 3.92 -3.62 15.83
C GLU A 268 5.03 -3.41 14.78
N GLN A 269 5.28 -4.37 13.89
CA GLN A 269 6.26 -4.23 12.81
C GLN A 269 5.76 -3.31 11.69
N PHE A 270 4.46 -2.96 11.67
CA PHE A 270 3.82 -2.12 10.65
C PHE A 270 3.38 -0.74 11.17
N SER A 271 3.59 -0.45 12.45
CA SER A 271 3.38 0.86 13.05
C SER A 271 4.73 1.56 13.28
#